data_7d761ef48b22bd8ae9b4298d5a9fa10a
#
_entry.id   7d761ef48b22bd8ae9b4298d5a9fa10a
#
_cell.length_a   1.000
_cell.length_b   1.000
_cell.length_c   1.000
_cell.angle_alpha   90.00
_cell.angle_beta   90.00
_cell.angle_gamma   90.00
#
_symmetry.space_group_name_H-M   'P 1'
#
loop_
_entity.id
_entity.type
_entity.pdbx_description
1 polymer ?
#
loop_
_entity_poly.entity_id
_entity_poly.type
_entity_poly.pdbx_seq_one_letter_code
_entity_poly.pdbx_strand_id
1 'polypeptide(L)'
;MRSLRLLHRFDGPQADCALTDGPDHSIGLAGPGLRQLCRQQAKLVLGRGEMIKHFVITRIGIGIYNKARLTKMIELFAAITAPSLANQSSQNFTHLIVTDASIPGECRDLLQSLLQGRPNAFLIAVDVTQLTQVHVGSFDWIWDQCQQFILENSLVENPNDYVTTSVLDADDAWRSDVVSSVETLIGEKLPTIDAQANDRSTWTRHSSGIALTFPRGLSWFIEVNTLSPISFDFHSMSVFVTSRFSSGVSCCSSRHAKWPYYAEVVQFGIMKVTTDQPMWIYSRHGESVMQWNADQTHSIDSEAENKLKILFGIDMDKIRQWCSSYPAQSGSVYGGKKAAETYDLIFRISGLNRKISALGKAVTEGNEKIGDIVLLCKDERQRIIDVLRGK
;
A
#
# COMPACT_ATOMS: atom_id res chain seq x y z
N MET A 1 32.27 23.20 10.28
CA MET A 1 31.25 22.30 10.81
C MET A 1 30.07 23.12 11.29
N ARG A 2 29.07 23.38 10.48
CA ARG A 2 27.82 24.09 10.85
C ARG A 2 26.66 23.16 10.52
N SER A 3 25.96 22.77 11.58
CA SER A 3 24.75 21.94 11.53
C SER A 3 23.60 22.72 10.93
N LEU A 4 23.08 22.31 9.78
CA LEU A 4 21.85 22.83 9.20
C LEU A 4 20.68 22.00 9.76
N ARG A 5 19.96 22.55 10.73
CA ARG A 5 18.61 22.13 11.11
C ARG A 5 17.64 22.81 10.16
N LEU A 6 17.05 22.06 9.24
CA LEU A 6 15.89 22.48 8.46
C LEU A 6 14.65 21.83 9.06
N LEU A 7 14.00 22.55 9.97
CA LEU A 7 12.63 22.32 10.41
C LEU A 7 11.71 23.03 9.41
N HIS A 8 11.15 22.32 8.43
CA HIS A 8 10.03 22.82 7.66
C HIS A 8 8.72 22.46 8.36
N ARG A 9 8.10 23.45 8.98
CA ARG A 9 6.66 23.45 9.25
C ARG A 9 5.95 23.59 7.90
N PHE A 10 5.08 22.65 7.58
CA PHE A 10 4.13 22.77 6.47
C PHE A 10 2.80 23.29 7.03
N ASP A 11 2.56 24.58 6.89
CA ASP A 11 1.21 25.15 6.88
C ASP A 11 0.71 25.03 5.45
N GLY A 12 -0.13 24.02 5.19
CA GLY A 12 -0.83 23.86 3.91
C GLY A 12 -2.05 24.80 3.87
N PRO A 13 -2.38 25.38 2.72
CA PRO A 13 -3.58 26.20 2.59
C PRO A 13 -4.83 25.36 2.72
N GLN A 14 -5.73 25.76 3.61
CA GLN A 14 -7.12 25.30 3.64
C GLN A 14 -7.78 25.80 2.34
N ALA A 15 -8.18 24.84 1.48
CA ALA A 15 -9.02 25.15 0.32
C ALA A 15 -10.48 25.14 0.77
N ASP A 16 -11.08 26.30 0.86
CA ASP A 16 -12.53 26.48 0.97
C ASP A 16 -13.20 25.95 -0.29
N CYS A 17 -13.84 24.79 -0.18
CA CYS A 17 -14.71 24.25 -1.21
C CYS A 17 -16.16 24.61 -0.90
N ALA A 18 -16.66 25.66 -1.55
CA ALA A 18 -18.09 25.97 -1.56
C ALA A 18 -18.84 24.89 -2.39
N LEU A 19 -19.76 24.19 -1.75
CA LEU A 19 -20.70 23.26 -2.37
C LEU A 19 -21.80 24.06 -3.07
N THR A 20 -21.91 23.93 -4.39
CA THR A 20 -23.11 24.35 -5.14
C THR A 20 -23.99 23.14 -5.37
N ASP A 21 -25.19 23.18 -4.83
CA ASP A 21 -26.25 22.21 -5.07
C ASP A 21 -26.70 22.26 -6.54
N GLY A 22 -26.52 21.18 -7.27
CA GLY A 22 -27.05 20.96 -8.62
C GLY A 22 -27.96 19.71 -8.67
N PRO A 23 -28.97 19.69 -9.55
CA PRO A 23 -30.06 18.71 -9.47
C PRO A 23 -29.68 17.29 -9.89
N ASP A 24 -30.35 16.37 -9.23
CA ASP A 24 -30.36 14.93 -9.36
C ASP A 24 -30.59 14.46 -10.82
N HIS A 25 -29.58 13.87 -11.45
CA HIS A 25 -29.73 13.10 -12.68
C HIS A 25 -29.35 11.64 -12.42
N SER A 26 -30.34 10.81 -12.24
CA SER A 26 -30.24 9.36 -12.22
C SER A 26 -29.69 8.85 -13.57
N ILE A 27 -28.40 8.45 -13.62
CA ILE A 27 -27.80 7.84 -14.81
C ILE A 27 -27.83 6.32 -14.64
N GLY A 28 -28.51 5.70 -15.62
CA GLY A 28 -28.75 4.28 -15.71
C GLY A 28 -27.47 3.44 -15.74
N LEU A 29 -27.52 2.31 -15.05
CA LEU A 29 -26.48 1.28 -15.03
C LEU A 29 -26.21 0.79 -16.45
N ALA A 30 -24.97 0.92 -16.90
CA ALA A 30 -24.49 0.38 -18.18
C ALA A 30 -24.74 -1.15 -18.25
N GLY A 31 -25.53 -1.57 -19.22
CA GLY A 31 -25.93 -2.95 -19.41
C GLY A 31 -24.77 -3.90 -19.72
N PRO A 32 -24.99 -5.22 -19.59
CA PRO A 32 -23.98 -6.27 -19.75
C PRO A 32 -23.24 -6.27 -21.10
N GLY A 33 -23.81 -5.66 -22.14
CA GLY A 33 -23.20 -5.56 -23.48
C GLY A 33 -21.96 -4.66 -23.54
N LEU A 34 -21.90 -3.57 -22.77
CA LEU A 34 -20.74 -2.67 -22.75
C LEU A 34 -19.52 -3.35 -22.12
N ARG A 35 -19.73 -4.18 -21.09
CA ARG A 35 -18.64 -4.92 -20.40
C ARG A 35 -18.01 -5.97 -21.34
N GLN A 36 -18.78 -6.56 -22.24
CA GLN A 36 -18.28 -7.54 -23.17
C GLN A 36 -17.52 -6.90 -24.36
N LEU A 37 -17.96 -5.72 -24.82
CA LEU A 37 -17.23 -4.95 -25.84
C LEU A 37 -15.86 -4.46 -25.32
N CYS A 38 -15.79 -3.94 -24.09
CA CYS A 38 -14.51 -3.51 -23.48
C CYS A 38 -13.53 -4.68 -23.33
N ARG A 39 -14.00 -5.87 -22.95
CA ARG A 39 -13.14 -7.07 -22.89
C ARG A 39 -12.66 -7.54 -24.27
N GLN A 40 -13.47 -7.39 -25.32
CA GLN A 40 -13.07 -7.77 -26.69
C GLN A 40 -12.13 -6.75 -27.31
N GLN A 41 -12.31 -5.45 -27.04
CA GLN A 41 -11.40 -4.40 -27.53
C GLN A 41 -10.04 -4.47 -26.85
N ALA A 42 -9.98 -4.72 -25.53
CA ALA A 42 -8.71 -4.91 -24.83
C ALA A 42 -7.91 -6.13 -25.38
N LYS A 43 -8.60 -7.21 -25.78
CA LYS A 43 -7.96 -8.37 -26.43
C LYS A 43 -7.49 -8.10 -27.87
N LEU A 44 -8.09 -7.14 -28.58
CA LEU A 44 -7.73 -6.82 -29.97
C LEU A 44 -6.55 -5.83 -30.09
N VAL A 45 -6.35 -4.98 -29.07
CA VAL A 45 -5.28 -3.99 -29.04
C VAL A 45 -3.95 -4.59 -28.59
N LEU A 46 -3.98 -5.61 -27.72
CA LEU A 46 -2.80 -6.35 -27.27
C LEU A 46 -2.60 -7.56 -28.21
N GLY A 47 -1.96 -7.35 -29.34
CA GLY A 47 -1.58 -8.42 -30.27
C GLY A 47 -0.68 -9.48 -29.61
N ARG A 48 -1.29 -10.61 -29.20
CA ARG A 48 -0.87 -11.67 -28.30
C ARG A 48 -0.98 -11.26 -26.83
N GLY A 49 -2.13 -11.60 -26.24
CA GLY A 49 -2.65 -11.44 -24.90
C GLY A 49 -1.75 -11.64 -23.70
N GLU A 50 -0.70 -10.89 -23.56
CA GLU A 50 0.00 -10.78 -22.27
C GLU A 50 -0.80 -9.81 -21.40
N MET A 51 -1.62 -10.37 -20.50
CA MET A 51 -2.28 -9.59 -19.45
C MET A 51 -1.20 -9.03 -18.52
N ILE A 52 -1.22 -7.70 -18.30
CA ILE A 52 -0.33 -7.05 -17.35
C ILE A 52 -0.58 -7.63 -15.97
N LYS A 53 0.43 -8.22 -15.35
CA LYS A 53 0.31 -8.79 -14.01
C LYS A 53 0.19 -7.67 -12.99
N HIS A 54 -0.85 -7.69 -12.17
CA HIS A 54 -1.08 -6.71 -11.12
C HIS A 54 -0.77 -7.32 -9.75
N PHE A 55 0.17 -6.73 -9.01
CA PHE A 55 0.53 -7.13 -7.65
C PHE A 55 -0.04 -6.12 -6.66
N VAL A 56 -0.96 -6.58 -5.82
CA VAL A 56 -1.54 -5.81 -4.71
C VAL A 56 -0.77 -6.15 -3.45
N ILE A 57 -0.16 -5.16 -2.82
CA ILE A 57 0.69 -5.33 -1.64
C ILE A 57 -0.06 -4.85 -0.41
N THR A 58 -0.25 -5.74 0.57
CA THR A 58 -0.81 -5.40 1.88
C THR A 58 0.24 -5.65 2.97
N ARG A 59 0.45 -4.67 3.83
CA ARG A 59 1.35 -4.78 4.98
C ARG A 59 0.54 -5.05 6.23
N ILE A 60 0.89 -6.08 6.98
CA ILE A 60 0.22 -6.39 8.24
C ILE A 60 1.21 -6.89 9.28
N GLY A 61 1.19 -6.32 10.46
CA GLY A 61 2.00 -6.78 11.60
C GLY A 61 3.49 -6.48 11.52
N ILE A 62 3.94 -5.60 10.61
CA ILE A 62 5.36 -5.22 10.53
C ILE A 62 5.79 -4.53 11.83
N GLY A 63 6.70 -5.18 12.58
CA GLY A 63 7.19 -4.68 13.88
C GLY A 63 6.12 -4.64 14.98
N ILE A 64 5.03 -5.40 14.85
CA ILE A 64 3.96 -5.48 15.86
C ILE A 64 3.96 -6.89 16.45
N TYR A 65 4.49 -7.01 17.68
CA TYR A 65 4.63 -8.29 18.37
C TYR A 65 3.61 -8.48 19.50
N ASN A 66 2.82 -7.46 19.82
CA ASN A 66 1.72 -7.58 20.76
C ASN A 66 0.57 -8.35 20.11
N LYS A 67 0.31 -9.56 20.61
CA LYS A 67 -0.72 -10.47 20.09
C LYS A 67 -2.10 -9.81 20.02
N ALA A 68 -2.56 -9.18 21.11
CA ALA A 68 -3.89 -8.58 21.17
C ALA A 68 -4.06 -7.46 20.13
N ARG A 69 -3.04 -6.62 19.96
CA ARG A 69 -3.02 -5.56 18.96
C ARG A 69 -3.03 -6.13 17.54
N LEU A 70 -2.19 -7.11 17.27
CA LEU A 70 -2.10 -7.72 15.95
C LEU A 70 -3.38 -8.48 15.58
N THR A 71 -4.02 -9.16 16.55
CA THR A 71 -5.31 -9.82 16.34
C THR A 71 -6.37 -8.82 15.90
N LYS A 72 -6.48 -7.65 16.56
CA LYS A 72 -7.41 -6.58 16.14
C LYS A 72 -7.21 -6.14 14.68
N MET A 73 -5.94 -5.99 14.26
CA MET A 73 -5.61 -5.62 12.87
C MET A 73 -5.98 -6.72 11.89
N ILE A 74 -5.75 -7.99 12.24
CA ILE A 74 -6.12 -9.14 11.39
C ILE A 74 -7.65 -9.26 11.26
N GLU A 75 -8.39 -8.99 12.32
CA GLU A 75 -9.85 -8.97 12.30
C GLU A 75 -10.38 -7.85 11.40
N LEU A 76 -9.78 -6.65 11.43
CA LEU A 76 -10.13 -5.57 10.48
C LEU A 76 -9.77 -5.96 9.04
N PHE A 77 -8.61 -6.56 8.82
CA PHE A 77 -8.24 -7.10 7.51
C PHE A 77 -9.29 -8.11 7.01
N ALA A 78 -9.77 -9.00 7.87
CA ALA A 78 -10.80 -9.98 7.55
C ALA A 78 -12.19 -9.38 7.31
N ALA A 79 -12.47 -8.19 7.86
CA ALA A 79 -13.75 -7.52 7.72
C ALA A 79 -13.79 -6.50 6.57
N ILE A 80 -12.65 -5.92 6.19
CA ILE A 80 -12.55 -4.80 5.25
C ILE A 80 -11.74 -5.19 4.01
N THR A 81 -10.45 -5.37 4.16
CA THR A 81 -9.52 -5.49 3.02
C THR A 81 -9.69 -6.81 2.26
N ALA A 82 -9.73 -7.93 2.98
CA ALA A 82 -9.86 -9.24 2.36
C ALA A 82 -11.17 -9.39 1.56
N PRO A 83 -12.35 -9.03 2.10
CA PRO A 83 -13.60 -9.08 1.33
C PRO A 83 -13.67 -8.02 0.23
N SER A 84 -13.06 -6.84 0.39
CA SER A 84 -12.96 -5.83 -0.66
C SER A 84 -12.21 -6.36 -1.89
N LEU A 85 -11.11 -7.07 -1.69
CA LEU A 85 -10.37 -7.71 -2.78
C LEU A 85 -11.12 -8.91 -3.37
N ALA A 86 -11.83 -9.68 -2.55
CA ALA A 86 -12.69 -10.76 -3.04
C ALA A 86 -13.86 -10.24 -3.89
N ASN A 87 -14.34 -9.04 -3.61
CA ASN A 87 -15.45 -8.38 -4.32
C ASN A 87 -15.03 -7.68 -5.63
N GLN A 88 -13.75 -7.68 -6.01
CA GLN A 88 -13.30 -7.06 -7.25
C GLN A 88 -13.93 -7.74 -8.47
N SER A 89 -14.43 -6.95 -9.42
CA SER A 89 -15.02 -7.42 -10.67
C SER A 89 -14.02 -8.11 -11.61
N SER A 90 -12.73 -7.77 -11.48
CA SER A 90 -11.61 -8.52 -12.05
C SER A 90 -10.79 -9.13 -10.92
N GLN A 91 -10.53 -10.43 -10.98
CA GLN A 91 -9.65 -11.17 -10.08
C GLN A 91 -8.25 -11.37 -10.69
N ASN A 92 -7.91 -10.61 -11.73
CA ASN A 92 -6.64 -10.70 -12.42
C ASN A 92 -5.54 -9.90 -11.68
N PHE A 93 -5.30 -10.26 -10.43
CA PHE A 93 -4.22 -9.72 -9.60
C PHE A 93 -3.65 -10.80 -8.69
N THR A 94 -2.44 -10.59 -8.23
CA THR A 94 -1.81 -11.39 -7.18
C THR A 94 -1.73 -10.55 -5.91
N HIS A 95 -2.29 -11.05 -4.81
CA HIS A 95 -2.26 -10.38 -3.51
C HIS A 95 -1.07 -10.85 -2.70
N LEU A 96 -0.13 -9.95 -2.42
CA LEU A 96 1.07 -10.19 -1.63
C LEU A 96 0.90 -9.56 -0.24
N ILE A 97 0.73 -10.40 0.78
CA ILE A 97 0.59 -9.95 2.17
C ILE A 97 1.95 -10.06 2.84
N VAL A 98 2.54 -8.91 3.18
CA VAL A 98 3.86 -8.82 3.82
C VAL A 98 3.70 -8.68 5.32
N THR A 99 4.28 -9.60 6.08
CA THR A 99 4.26 -9.61 7.55
C THR A 99 5.67 -9.80 8.11
N ASP A 100 5.85 -9.50 9.41
CA ASP A 100 7.10 -9.81 10.10
C ASP A 100 7.17 -11.31 10.42
N ALA A 101 8.31 -11.93 10.15
CA ALA A 101 8.55 -13.34 10.43
C ALA A 101 8.47 -13.69 11.94
N SER A 102 8.63 -12.70 12.81
CA SER A 102 8.64 -12.86 14.27
C SER A 102 7.28 -12.55 14.94
N ILE A 103 6.18 -12.40 14.18
CA ILE A 103 4.86 -12.25 14.78
C ILE A 103 4.44 -13.49 15.58
N PRO A 104 3.54 -13.36 16.58
CA PRO A 104 3.00 -14.49 17.31
C PRO A 104 2.46 -15.58 16.39
N GLY A 105 2.76 -16.86 16.70
CA GLY A 105 2.38 -18.01 15.85
C GLY A 105 0.89 -18.04 15.54
N GLU A 106 0.04 -17.86 16.57
CA GLU A 106 -1.42 -17.87 16.40
C GLU A 106 -1.91 -16.76 15.46
N CYS A 107 -1.23 -15.60 15.43
CA CYS A 107 -1.56 -14.52 14.50
C CYS A 107 -1.17 -14.91 13.06
N ARG A 108 -0.05 -15.62 12.89
CA ARG A 108 0.36 -16.15 11.59
C ARG A 108 -0.62 -17.20 11.10
N ASP A 109 -1.01 -18.14 11.96
CA ASP A 109 -1.98 -19.19 11.63
C ASP A 109 -3.34 -18.59 11.24
N LEU A 110 -3.76 -17.54 11.96
CA LEU A 110 -4.98 -16.81 11.62
C LEU A 110 -4.88 -16.15 10.24
N LEU A 111 -3.77 -15.48 9.92
CA LEU A 111 -3.55 -14.92 8.57
C LEU A 111 -3.57 -16.02 7.50
N GLN A 112 -2.88 -17.13 7.72
CA GLN A 112 -2.88 -18.26 6.78
C GLN A 112 -4.29 -18.83 6.57
N SER A 113 -5.09 -18.94 7.62
CA SER A 113 -6.46 -19.44 7.53
C SER A 113 -7.36 -18.52 6.68
N LEU A 114 -7.16 -17.19 6.75
CA LEU A 114 -7.89 -16.22 5.93
C LEU A 114 -7.53 -16.28 4.43
N LEU A 115 -6.40 -16.89 4.11
CA LEU A 115 -5.93 -17.04 2.72
C LEU A 115 -6.30 -18.40 2.11
N GLN A 116 -6.82 -19.33 2.92
CA GLN A 116 -7.28 -20.61 2.41
C GLN A 116 -8.38 -20.43 1.36
N GLY A 117 -8.24 -21.11 0.22
CA GLY A 117 -9.16 -20.99 -0.91
C GLY A 117 -8.97 -19.75 -1.79
N ARG A 118 -7.92 -18.96 -1.55
CA ARG A 118 -7.54 -17.79 -2.38
C ARG A 118 -6.22 -18.08 -3.12
N PRO A 119 -6.25 -18.71 -4.28
CA PRO A 119 -5.06 -19.19 -4.99
C PRO A 119 -4.13 -18.06 -5.47
N ASN A 120 -4.65 -16.83 -5.53
CA ASN A 120 -3.91 -15.64 -5.94
C ASN A 120 -3.39 -14.80 -4.74
N ALA A 121 -3.46 -15.33 -3.50
CA ALA A 121 -3.02 -14.60 -2.30
C ALA A 121 -1.87 -15.36 -1.61
N PHE A 122 -0.79 -14.64 -1.29
CA PHE A 122 0.43 -15.20 -0.71
C PHE A 122 0.85 -14.42 0.53
N LEU A 123 1.29 -15.14 1.57
CA LEU A 123 1.86 -14.55 2.78
C LEU A 123 3.38 -14.57 2.67
N ILE A 124 4.00 -13.39 2.73
CA ILE A 124 5.45 -13.19 2.69
C ILE A 124 5.91 -12.81 4.10
N ALA A 125 6.64 -13.69 4.75
CA ALA A 125 7.19 -13.46 6.08
C ALA A 125 8.62 -12.90 5.96
N VAL A 126 8.83 -11.67 6.45
CA VAL A 126 10.10 -10.95 6.36
C VAL A 126 10.72 -10.80 7.75
N ASP A 127 11.95 -11.21 7.93
CA ASP A 127 12.70 -10.87 9.16
C ASP A 127 13.20 -9.44 9.09
N VAL A 128 12.42 -8.51 9.65
CA VAL A 128 12.76 -7.08 9.66
C VAL A 128 14.05 -6.77 10.41
N THR A 129 14.52 -7.68 11.25
CA THR A 129 15.79 -7.50 12.01
C THR A 129 17.03 -7.81 11.17
N GLN A 130 16.86 -8.44 10.01
CA GLN A 130 17.96 -8.77 9.09
C GLN A 130 18.07 -7.81 7.91
N LEU A 131 17.13 -6.87 7.77
CA LEU A 131 17.15 -5.92 6.65
C LEU A 131 18.39 -5.04 6.69
N THR A 132 19.02 -4.86 5.53
CA THR A 132 20.21 -4.02 5.35
C THR A 132 19.95 -2.76 4.52
N GLN A 133 18.81 -2.71 3.81
CA GLN A 133 18.47 -1.63 2.88
C GLN A 133 17.11 -1.01 3.22
N VAL A 134 17.03 -0.35 4.37
CA VAL A 134 15.85 0.42 4.75
C VAL A 134 16.21 1.90 4.75
N HIS A 135 15.54 2.68 3.92
CA HIS A 135 15.71 4.14 3.88
C HIS A 135 14.57 4.83 4.63
N VAL A 136 14.89 5.92 5.34
CA VAL A 136 13.88 6.71 6.07
C VAL A 136 12.81 7.17 5.11
N GLY A 137 11.58 6.70 5.37
CA GLY A 137 10.40 7.13 4.63
C GLY A 137 10.23 6.51 3.25
N SER A 138 11.00 5.49 2.90
CA SER A 138 10.78 4.62 1.76
C SER A 138 10.30 3.25 2.22
N PHE A 139 9.47 2.62 1.40
CA PHE A 139 9.03 1.24 1.55
C PHE A 139 9.64 0.32 0.48
N ASP A 140 10.70 0.76 -0.20
CA ASP A 140 11.38 0.01 -1.26
C ASP A 140 11.76 -1.40 -0.82
N TRP A 141 12.23 -1.55 0.43
CA TRP A 141 12.58 -2.84 1.00
C TRP A 141 11.40 -3.85 1.00
N ILE A 142 10.16 -3.37 1.06
CA ILE A 142 8.96 -4.22 0.94
C ILE A 142 8.87 -4.75 -0.49
N TRP A 143 9.09 -3.88 -1.47
CA TRP A 143 9.09 -4.29 -2.87
C TRP A 143 10.24 -5.25 -3.18
N ASP A 144 11.42 -5.02 -2.62
CA ASP A 144 12.57 -5.94 -2.79
C ASP A 144 12.22 -7.35 -2.32
N GLN A 145 11.54 -7.49 -1.17
CA GLN A 145 11.08 -8.78 -0.67
C GLN A 145 9.97 -9.39 -1.55
N CYS A 146 9.05 -8.56 -2.05
CA CYS A 146 8.03 -8.99 -3.00
C CYS A 146 8.66 -9.45 -4.33
N GLN A 147 9.61 -8.70 -4.87
CA GLN A 147 10.32 -9.08 -6.11
C GLN A 147 11.05 -10.41 -5.97
N GLN A 148 11.75 -10.61 -4.86
CA GLN A 148 12.41 -11.88 -4.58
C GLN A 148 11.40 -13.04 -4.57
N PHE A 149 10.29 -12.87 -3.85
CA PHE A 149 9.23 -13.87 -3.79
C PHE A 149 8.60 -14.15 -5.17
N ILE A 150 8.34 -13.10 -5.96
CA ILE A 150 7.79 -13.20 -7.33
C ILE A 150 8.72 -14.02 -8.22
N LEU A 151 10.04 -13.80 -8.15
CA LEU A 151 11.04 -14.53 -8.92
C LEU A 151 11.15 -16.00 -8.47
N GLU A 152 11.22 -16.24 -7.17
CA GLU A 152 11.32 -17.59 -6.60
C GLU A 152 10.12 -18.48 -6.94
N ASN A 153 8.93 -17.86 -7.11
CA ASN A 153 7.69 -18.56 -7.46
C ASN A 153 7.31 -18.45 -8.95
N SER A 154 8.20 -17.92 -9.79
CA SER A 154 8.00 -17.76 -11.24
C SER A 154 6.68 -17.05 -11.61
N LEU A 155 6.26 -16.09 -10.79
CA LEU A 155 5.04 -15.31 -11.03
C LEU A 155 5.21 -14.31 -12.18
N VAL A 156 6.44 -13.93 -12.52
CA VAL A 156 6.83 -13.17 -13.71
C VAL A 156 7.88 -13.99 -14.46
N GLU A 157 7.59 -14.32 -15.72
CA GLU A 157 8.48 -15.16 -16.54
C GLU A 157 9.60 -14.34 -17.20
N ASN A 158 9.26 -13.14 -17.70
CA ASN A 158 10.22 -12.26 -18.33
C ASN A 158 10.41 -10.98 -17.51
N PRO A 159 11.63 -10.68 -17.01
CA PRO A 159 11.90 -9.46 -16.24
C PRO A 159 11.61 -8.15 -16.98
N ASN A 160 11.49 -8.18 -18.31
CA ASN A 160 11.13 -7.02 -19.12
C ASN A 160 9.62 -6.82 -19.28
N ASP A 161 8.79 -7.74 -18.76
CA ASP A 161 7.34 -7.56 -18.79
C ASP A 161 6.93 -6.37 -17.94
N TYR A 162 5.87 -5.69 -18.35
CA TYR A 162 5.25 -4.67 -17.53
C TYR A 162 4.43 -5.31 -16.43
N VAL A 163 4.59 -4.78 -15.24
CA VAL A 163 3.80 -5.16 -14.07
C VAL A 163 3.17 -3.91 -13.46
N THR A 164 1.97 -4.05 -12.94
CA THR A 164 1.32 -3.02 -12.13
C THR A 164 1.49 -3.37 -10.66
N THR A 165 1.85 -2.41 -9.84
CA THR A 165 1.94 -2.56 -8.39
C THR A 165 1.06 -1.54 -7.69
N SER A 166 0.46 -1.92 -6.57
CA SER A 166 -0.36 -1.06 -5.74
C SER A 166 -0.25 -1.47 -4.28
N VAL A 167 -0.49 -0.52 -3.37
CA VAL A 167 -0.58 -0.80 -1.92
C VAL A 167 -2.03 -0.64 -1.50
N LEU A 168 -2.54 -1.61 -0.74
CA LEU A 168 -3.79 -1.52 -0.01
C LEU A 168 -3.49 -1.90 1.45
N ASP A 169 -3.63 -0.93 2.35
CA ASP A 169 -3.35 -1.18 3.77
C ASP A 169 -4.38 -2.16 4.37
N ALA A 170 -4.04 -2.81 5.46
CA ALA A 170 -4.77 -3.97 6.00
C ALA A 170 -6.15 -3.64 6.59
N ASP A 171 -6.51 -2.38 6.63
CA ASP A 171 -7.75 -1.84 7.17
C ASP A 171 -8.51 -0.97 6.14
N ASP A 172 -8.06 -0.95 4.88
CA ASP A 172 -8.62 -0.13 3.81
C ASP A 172 -9.34 -0.97 2.75
N ALA A 173 -10.15 -0.31 1.91
CA ALA A 173 -10.93 -0.99 0.88
C ALA A 173 -10.88 -0.29 -0.48
N TRP A 174 -11.00 -1.07 -1.54
CA TRP A 174 -11.24 -0.61 -2.90
C TRP A 174 -12.68 -0.87 -3.35
N ARG A 175 -13.22 0.04 -4.17
CA ARG A 175 -14.48 -0.23 -4.87
C ARG A 175 -14.31 -1.43 -5.80
N SER A 176 -15.37 -2.18 -6.00
CA SER A 176 -15.37 -3.46 -6.72
C SER A 176 -14.85 -3.42 -8.16
N ASP A 177 -14.75 -2.25 -8.76
CA ASP A 177 -14.28 -2.05 -10.14
C ASP A 177 -12.89 -1.40 -10.25
N VAL A 178 -12.18 -1.21 -9.15
CA VAL A 178 -10.85 -0.57 -9.17
C VAL A 178 -9.87 -1.36 -10.02
N VAL A 179 -9.74 -2.67 -9.81
CA VAL A 179 -8.79 -3.51 -10.56
C VAL A 179 -9.11 -3.49 -12.06
N SER A 180 -10.38 -3.69 -12.44
CA SER A 180 -10.78 -3.66 -13.84
C SER A 180 -10.62 -2.28 -14.49
N SER A 181 -10.80 -1.20 -13.74
CA SER A 181 -10.55 0.18 -14.22
C SER A 181 -9.06 0.40 -14.50
N VAL A 182 -8.19 -0.03 -13.58
CA VAL A 182 -6.73 0.04 -13.75
C VAL A 182 -6.29 -0.77 -14.97
N GLU A 183 -6.76 -2.01 -15.12
CA GLU A 183 -6.45 -2.87 -16.28
C GLU A 183 -6.82 -2.18 -17.61
N THR A 184 -8.01 -1.61 -17.68
CA THR A 184 -8.49 -0.91 -18.88
C THR A 184 -7.62 0.30 -19.20
N LEU A 185 -7.41 1.17 -18.23
CA LEU A 185 -6.66 2.42 -18.40
C LEU A 185 -5.19 2.18 -18.77
N ILE A 186 -4.56 1.19 -18.12
CA ILE A 186 -3.17 0.84 -18.44
C ILE A 186 -3.08 0.17 -19.80
N GLY A 187 -4.02 -0.75 -20.14
CA GLY A 187 -4.08 -1.39 -21.45
C GLY A 187 -4.18 -0.39 -22.60
N GLU A 188 -4.94 0.69 -22.43
CA GLU A 188 -5.04 1.78 -23.40
C GLU A 188 -3.76 2.60 -23.55
N LYS A 189 -2.99 2.77 -22.49
CA LYS A 189 -1.80 3.66 -22.45
C LYS A 189 -0.49 2.93 -22.73
N LEU A 190 -0.41 1.64 -22.42
CA LEU A 190 0.83 0.86 -22.55
C LEU A 190 1.44 0.88 -23.95
N PRO A 191 0.68 0.78 -25.05
CA PRO A 191 1.26 0.86 -26.40
C PRO A 191 1.98 2.18 -26.67
N THR A 192 1.47 3.29 -26.11
CA THR A 192 2.12 4.61 -26.24
C THR A 192 3.41 4.68 -25.43
N ILE A 193 3.41 4.15 -24.22
CA ILE A 193 4.59 4.10 -23.34
C ILE A 193 5.68 3.24 -23.98
N ASP A 194 5.32 2.08 -24.52
CA ASP A 194 6.25 1.15 -25.13
C ASP A 194 6.86 1.70 -26.44
N ALA A 195 6.04 2.39 -27.27
CA ALA A 195 6.52 3.10 -28.44
C ALA A 195 7.52 4.21 -28.08
N GLN A 196 7.25 4.98 -27.03
CA GLN A 196 8.16 6.02 -26.54
C GLN A 196 9.45 5.46 -25.94
N ALA A 197 9.36 4.33 -25.21
CA ALA A 197 10.53 3.65 -24.65
C ALA A 197 11.48 3.11 -25.74
N ASN A 198 10.95 2.75 -26.89
CA ASN A 198 11.72 2.20 -28.03
C ASN A 198 12.26 3.29 -28.96
N ASP A 199 11.71 4.50 -28.93
CA ASP A 199 12.21 5.63 -29.71
C ASP A 199 13.34 6.37 -28.98
N ARG A 200 14.57 5.92 -29.20
CA ARG A 200 15.77 6.57 -28.62
C ARG A 200 16.06 7.97 -29.16
N SER A 201 15.38 8.40 -30.22
CA SER A 201 15.59 9.72 -30.83
C SER A 201 14.87 10.83 -30.07
N THR A 202 13.80 10.50 -29.40
CA THR A 202 13.02 11.43 -28.57
C THR A 202 13.12 11.00 -27.10
N TRP A 203 14.08 11.52 -26.36
CA TRP A 203 14.10 11.44 -24.90
C TRP A 203 12.94 12.26 -24.32
N THR A 204 11.74 11.82 -24.59
CA THR A 204 10.55 12.40 -23.95
C THR A 204 10.41 11.84 -22.55
N ARG A 205 10.14 12.72 -21.60
CA ARG A 205 10.15 12.50 -20.14
C ARG A 205 9.18 11.44 -19.60
N HIS A 206 8.63 10.50 -20.40
CA HIS A 206 7.55 9.61 -19.97
C HIS A 206 7.68 8.18 -20.50
N SER A 207 8.91 7.72 -20.75
CA SER A 207 9.16 6.48 -21.49
C SER A 207 9.31 5.22 -20.64
N SER A 208 9.36 5.31 -19.30
CA SER A 208 9.73 4.16 -18.45
C SER A 208 8.57 3.51 -17.72
N GLY A 209 7.42 4.17 -17.64
CA GLY A 209 6.25 3.67 -16.92
C GLY A 209 5.20 4.74 -16.67
N ILE A 210 4.17 4.37 -15.90
CA ILE A 210 3.06 5.25 -15.55
C ILE A 210 2.68 5.11 -14.08
N ALA A 211 2.42 6.23 -13.42
CA ALA A 211 1.76 6.31 -12.13
C ALA A 211 0.32 6.80 -12.32
N LEU A 212 -0.64 5.92 -12.07
CA LEU A 212 -2.06 6.22 -12.14
C LEU A 212 -2.60 6.46 -10.73
N THR A 213 -3.51 7.43 -10.57
CA THR A 213 -4.18 7.67 -9.29
C THR A 213 -5.66 7.98 -9.46
N PHE A 214 -6.46 7.51 -8.48
CA PHE A 214 -7.86 7.89 -8.31
C PHE A 214 -7.98 8.83 -7.11
N PRO A 215 -8.13 10.15 -7.31
CA PRO A 215 -8.10 11.10 -6.21
C PRO A 215 -9.24 10.98 -5.21
N ARG A 216 -10.44 10.53 -5.64
CA ARG A 216 -11.63 10.51 -4.80
C ARG A 216 -11.77 9.24 -3.97
N GLY A 217 -11.96 9.41 -2.67
CA GLY A 217 -12.20 8.36 -1.71
C GLY A 217 -13.12 8.78 -0.57
N LEU A 218 -13.25 7.89 0.40
CA LEU A 218 -13.94 8.12 1.66
C LEU A 218 -12.98 7.92 2.81
N SER A 219 -13.08 8.75 3.85
CA SER A 219 -12.52 8.47 5.16
C SER A 219 -13.61 7.88 6.03
N TRP A 220 -13.37 6.71 6.61
CA TRP A 220 -14.33 6.02 7.46
C TRP A 220 -13.80 5.91 8.89
N PHE A 221 -14.49 6.56 9.81
CA PHE A 221 -14.22 6.48 11.24
C PHE A 221 -15.06 5.33 11.83
N ILE A 222 -14.43 4.16 11.92
CA ILE A 222 -15.10 2.89 12.20
C ILE A 222 -15.83 2.92 13.55
N GLU A 223 -15.14 3.36 14.61
CA GLU A 223 -15.66 3.30 16.00
C GLU A 223 -16.82 4.26 16.26
N VAL A 224 -16.92 5.35 15.52
CA VAL A 224 -18.04 6.31 15.60
C VAL A 224 -18.99 6.16 14.43
N ASN A 225 -18.76 5.20 13.57
CA ASN A 225 -19.56 4.85 12.40
C ASN A 225 -19.93 6.05 11.53
N THR A 226 -18.92 6.82 11.12
CA THR A 226 -19.12 8.02 10.28
C THR A 226 -18.22 8.00 9.06
N LEU A 227 -18.72 8.56 7.94
CA LEU A 227 -18.03 8.71 6.67
C LEU A 227 -17.81 10.18 6.34
N SER A 228 -16.70 10.47 5.67
CA SER A 228 -16.38 11.78 5.11
C SER A 228 -15.80 11.63 3.70
N PRO A 229 -16.32 12.32 2.69
CA PRO A 229 -15.68 12.39 1.38
C PRO A 229 -14.29 13.03 1.51
N ILE A 230 -13.31 12.43 0.84
CA ILE A 230 -11.95 12.98 0.78
C ILE A 230 -11.42 12.95 -0.65
N SER A 231 -10.54 13.88 -0.96
CA SER A 231 -9.85 13.91 -2.25
C SER A 231 -8.37 14.17 -2.02
N PHE A 232 -7.54 13.22 -2.48
CA PHE A 232 -6.10 13.34 -2.49
C PHE A 232 -5.55 12.89 -3.83
N ASP A 233 -4.74 13.72 -4.45
CA ASP A 233 -4.13 13.39 -5.75
C ASP A 233 -3.32 12.09 -5.72
N PHE A 234 -2.62 11.83 -4.62
CA PHE A 234 -1.83 10.62 -4.43
C PHE A 234 -1.95 10.14 -2.98
N HIS A 235 -2.83 9.19 -2.75
CA HIS A 235 -2.92 8.46 -1.47
C HIS A 235 -2.35 7.05 -1.64
N SER A 236 -1.86 6.40 -0.57
CA SER A 236 -1.24 5.07 -0.64
C SER A 236 -2.08 4.08 -1.44
N MET A 237 -3.36 3.96 -1.12
CA MET A 237 -4.30 3.05 -1.75
C MET A 237 -4.86 3.52 -3.09
N SER A 238 -4.57 4.76 -3.50
CA SER A 238 -5.06 5.31 -4.77
C SER A 238 -4.01 5.27 -5.88
N VAL A 239 -2.76 4.90 -5.57
CA VAL A 239 -1.63 4.92 -6.51
C VAL A 239 -1.37 3.53 -7.08
N PHE A 240 -1.37 3.46 -8.40
CA PHE A 240 -1.07 2.27 -9.18
C PHE A 240 0.12 2.59 -10.09
N VAL A 241 1.18 1.82 -9.96
CA VAL A 241 2.43 2.06 -10.69
C VAL A 241 2.68 0.92 -11.65
N THR A 242 2.73 1.24 -12.94
CA THR A 242 3.06 0.28 -13.99
C THR A 242 4.45 0.58 -14.53
N SER A 243 5.32 -0.42 -14.47
CA SER A 243 6.70 -0.33 -14.92
C SER A 243 7.18 -1.70 -15.42
N ARG A 244 8.33 -1.75 -16.09
CA ARG A 244 9.02 -3.02 -16.34
C ARG A 244 9.45 -3.63 -15.01
N PHE A 245 9.24 -4.93 -14.82
CA PHE A 245 9.60 -5.60 -13.58
C PHE A 245 11.09 -5.45 -13.24
N SER A 246 11.95 -5.50 -14.24
CA SER A 246 13.41 -5.30 -14.10
C SER A 246 13.82 -3.89 -13.68
N SER A 247 12.93 -2.89 -13.77
CA SER A 247 13.24 -1.52 -13.36
C SER A 247 13.38 -1.36 -11.84
N GLY A 248 12.80 -2.28 -11.06
CA GLY A 248 12.72 -2.17 -9.61
C GLY A 248 11.75 -1.09 -9.09
N VAL A 249 11.14 -0.29 -9.98
CA VAL A 249 10.22 0.78 -9.58
C VAL A 249 8.82 0.22 -9.32
N SER A 250 8.25 0.58 -8.18
CA SER A 250 6.93 0.12 -7.75
C SER A 250 6.19 1.21 -6.97
N CYS A 251 4.94 0.95 -6.61
CA CYS A 251 4.17 1.82 -5.71
C CYS A 251 4.86 2.08 -4.35
N CYS A 252 5.79 1.20 -3.93
CA CYS A 252 6.59 1.33 -2.71
C CYS A 252 7.80 2.25 -2.87
N SER A 253 8.22 2.59 -4.08
CA SER A 253 9.47 3.33 -4.35
C SER A 253 9.44 4.78 -3.89
N SER A 254 8.26 5.31 -3.58
CA SER A 254 8.10 6.65 -3.03
C SER A 254 6.94 6.71 -2.04
N ARG A 255 7.01 7.64 -1.10
CA ARG A 255 5.83 8.00 -0.30
C ARG A 255 4.76 8.53 -1.25
N HIS A 256 3.52 8.13 -1.05
CA HIS A 256 2.39 8.49 -1.92
C HIS A 256 2.32 9.99 -2.24
N ALA A 257 2.43 10.89 -1.25
CA ALA A 257 2.41 12.34 -1.47
C ALA A 257 3.61 12.89 -2.27
N LYS A 258 4.68 12.11 -2.45
CA LYS A 258 5.87 12.50 -3.21
C LYS A 258 5.91 11.90 -4.62
N TRP A 259 4.92 11.13 -5.01
CA TRP A 259 4.84 10.50 -6.32
C TRP A 259 4.96 11.50 -7.48
N PRO A 260 4.33 12.69 -7.46
CA PRO A 260 4.51 13.66 -8.56
C PRO A 260 5.98 14.01 -8.81
N TYR A 261 6.73 14.27 -7.74
CA TYR A 261 8.16 14.57 -7.84
C TYR A 261 8.99 13.33 -8.25
N TYR A 262 8.68 12.16 -7.67
CA TYR A 262 9.41 10.93 -7.95
C TYR A 262 9.19 10.46 -9.40
N ALA A 263 7.98 10.62 -9.93
CA ALA A 263 7.66 10.31 -11.32
C ALA A 263 8.51 11.12 -12.32
N GLU A 264 8.80 12.38 -12.02
CA GLU A 264 9.73 13.18 -12.83
C GLU A 264 11.14 12.60 -12.79
N VAL A 265 11.62 12.18 -11.61
CA VAL A 265 12.98 11.59 -11.44
C VAL A 265 13.12 10.30 -12.23
N VAL A 266 12.10 9.43 -12.18
CA VAL A 266 12.12 8.13 -12.87
C VAL A 266 11.54 8.18 -14.29
N GLN A 267 11.19 9.36 -14.77
CA GLN A 267 10.63 9.62 -16.11
C GLN A 267 9.31 8.87 -16.38
N PHE A 268 8.43 8.82 -15.39
CA PHE A 268 7.11 8.20 -15.51
C PHE A 268 6.04 9.23 -15.91
N GLY A 269 5.09 8.76 -16.71
CA GLY A 269 3.83 9.46 -16.94
C GLY A 269 2.99 9.49 -15.66
N ILE A 270 2.24 10.57 -15.46
CA ILE A 270 1.25 10.69 -14.38
C ILE A 270 -0.14 10.74 -15.01
N MET A 271 -1.04 9.87 -14.51
CA MET A 271 -2.45 9.88 -14.90
C MET A 271 -3.33 10.06 -13.67
N LYS A 272 -4.02 11.19 -13.58
CA LYS A 272 -5.08 11.40 -12.59
C LYS A 272 -6.42 11.07 -13.22
N VAL A 273 -7.11 10.10 -12.64
CA VAL A 273 -8.41 9.62 -13.14
C VAL A 273 -9.52 10.20 -12.29
N THR A 274 -10.23 11.17 -12.84
CA THR A 274 -11.42 11.75 -12.19
C THR A 274 -12.59 10.78 -12.34
N THR A 275 -13.21 10.44 -11.22
CA THR A 275 -14.40 9.59 -11.14
C THR A 275 -15.49 10.33 -10.38
N ASP A 276 -16.76 10.09 -10.73
CA ASP A 276 -17.89 10.69 -10.01
C ASP A 276 -18.11 10.06 -8.64
N GLN A 277 -17.67 8.82 -8.48
CA GLN A 277 -17.82 8.03 -7.26
C GLN A 277 -16.48 7.80 -6.57
N PRO A 278 -16.45 7.67 -5.24
CA PRO A 278 -15.25 7.31 -4.51
C PRO A 278 -14.76 5.91 -4.91
N MET A 279 -13.45 5.80 -5.13
CA MET A 279 -12.81 4.56 -5.58
C MET A 279 -12.20 3.76 -4.43
N TRP A 280 -12.02 4.37 -3.28
CA TRP A 280 -11.36 3.74 -2.13
C TRP A 280 -11.92 4.28 -0.81
N ILE A 281 -11.71 3.50 0.24
CA ILE A 281 -12.02 3.85 1.63
C ILE A 281 -10.74 3.83 2.42
N TYR A 282 -10.51 4.89 3.17
CA TYR A 282 -9.45 5.02 4.14
C TYR A 282 -10.04 4.90 5.55
N SER A 283 -9.81 3.77 6.19
CA SER A 283 -10.36 3.48 7.51
C SER A 283 -9.57 4.15 8.63
N ARG A 284 -10.31 4.61 9.63
CA ARG A 284 -9.78 5.26 10.83
C ARG A 284 -10.30 4.55 12.07
N HIS A 285 -9.40 4.18 12.96
CA HIS A 285 -9.69 3.53 14.23
C HIS A 285 -8.57 3.81 15.24
N GLY A 286 -8.72 3.42 16.51
CA GLY A 286 -7.77 3.73 17.58
C GLY A 286 -6.33 3.26 17.38
N GLU A 287 -6.10 2.32 16.48
CA GLU A 287 -4.75 1.83 16.12
C GLU A 287 -4.19 2.48 14.85
N SER A 288 -4.93 3.39 14.18
CA SER A 288 -4.46 4.07 12.96
C SER A 288 -3.24 4.96 13.21
N VAL A 289 -2.37 5.04 12.18
CA VAL A 289 -1.09 5.78 12.27
C VAL A 289 -1.26 7.30 12.22
N MET A 290 -2.27 7.79 11.49
CA MET A 290 -2.50 9.21 11.28
C MET A 290 -3.65 9.72 12.14
N GLN A 291 -3.44 10.89 12.77
CA GLN A 291 -4.51 11.64 13.44
C GLN A 291 -5.31 12.43 12.41
N TRP A 292 -6.62 12.47 12.57
CA TRP A 292 -7.52 13.26 11.74
C TRP A 292 -8.67 13.81 12.59
N ASN A 293 -9.12 15.04 12.30
CA ASN A 293 -10.29 15.61 12.95
C ASN A 293 -11.56 15.19 12.21
N ALA A 294 -12.54 14.70 12.94
CA ALA A 294 -13.80 14.21 12.41
C ALA A 294 -14.85 15.33 12.13
N ASP A 295 -14.40 16.56 11.89
CA ASP A 295 -15.26 17.74 11.93
C ASP A 295 -16.32 17.83 10.81
N GLN A 296 -16.29 16.94 9.81
CA GLN A 296 -17.24 16.91 8.67
C GLN A 296 -17.72 15.50 8.38
N THR A 297 -18.11 14.76 9.39
CA THR A 297 -18.55 13.37 9.23
C THR A 297 -20.07 13.25 9.20
N HIS A 298 -20.56 12.34 8.36
CA HIS A 298 -21.95 11.94 8.30
C HIS A 298 -22.12 10.57 8.95
N SER A 299 -23.10 10.43 9.84
CA SER A 299 -23.44 9.11 10.39
C SER A 299 -23.84 8.16 9.25
N ILE A 300 -23.38 6.93 9.34
CA ILE A 300 -23.73 5.88 8.38
C ILE A 300 -25.13 5.38 8.72
N ASP A 301 -26.06 5.57 7.80
CA ASP A 301 -27.40 4.97 7.84
C ASP A 301 -27.41 3.60 7.13
N SER A 302 -28.55 2.94 7.13
CA SER A 302 -28.71 1.63 6.50
C SER A 302 -28.46 1.64 4.98
N GLU A 303 -28.72 2.75 4.30
CA GLU A 303 -28.44 2.89 2.86
C GLU A 303 -26.93 2.98 2.61
N ALA A 304 -26.22 3.79 3.40
CA ALA A 304 -24.77 3.91 3.33
C ALA A 304 -24.08 2.58 3.70
N GLU A 305 -24.54 1.86 4.73
CA GLU A 305 -24.06 0.50 5.04
C GLU A 305 -24.22 -0.46 3.86
N ASN A 306 -25.39 -0.44 3.21
CA ASN A 306 -25.64 -1.27 2.04
C ASN A 306 -24.71 -0.91 0.87
N LYS A 307 -24.42 0.39 0.66
CA LYS A 307 -23.42 0.84 -0.33
C LYS A 307 -22.02 0.35 0.01
N LEU A 308 -21.60 0.41 1.28
CA LEU A 308 -20.31 -0.13 1.73
C LEU A 308 -20.19 -1.63 1.42
N LYS A 309 -21.24 -2.39 1.70
CA LYS A 309 -21.30 -3.82 1.42
C LYS A 309 -21.24 -4.12 -0.08
N ILE A 310 -22.06 -3.47 -0.88
CA ILE A 310 -22.18 -3.78 -2.33
C ILE A 310 -20.97 -3.27 -3.10
N LEU A 311 -20.58 -2.01 -2.87
CA LEU A 311 -19.53 -1.36 -3.67
C LEU A 311 -18.12 -1.74 -3.22
N PHE A 312 -17.93 -1.96 -1.93
CA PHE A 312 -16.61 -2.21 -1.36
C PHE A 312 -16.46 -3.63 -0.78
N GLY A 313 -17.51 -4.43 -0.74
CA GLY A 313 -17.48 -5.79 -0.22
C GLY A 313 -17.33 -5.89 1.30
N ILE A 314 -17.45 -4.79 2.04
CA ILE A 314 -17.18 -4.73 3.48
C ILE A 314 -18.18 -5.58 4.26
N ASP A 315 -17.66 -6.39 5.20
CA ASP A 315 -18.45 -7.22 6.10
C ASP A 315 -18.89 -6.40 7.34
N MET A 316 -20.03 -5.72 7.23
CA MET A 316 -20.55 -4.84 8.29
C MET A 316 -20.90 -5.59 9.59
N ASP A 317 -21.21 -6.89 9.54
CA ASP A 317 -21.48 -7.69 10.75
C ASP A 317 -20.19 -7.91 11.53
N LYS A 318 -19.09 -8.25 10.86
CA LYS A 318 -17.77 -8.34 11.50
C LYS A 318 -17.30 -6.99 12.05
N ILE A 319 -17.59 -5.88 11.35
CA ILE A 319 -17.25 -4.55 11.86
C ILE A 319 -18.02 -4.25 13.14
N ARG A 320 -19.33 -4.53 13.19
CA ARG A 320 -20.14 -4.35 14.43
C ARG A 320 -19.61 -5.21 15.58
N GLN A 321 -19.23 -6.47 15.28
CA GLN A 321 -18.62 -7.35 16.27
C GLN A 321 -17.27 -6.80 16.75
N TRP A 322 -16.43 -6.31 15.82
CA TRP A 322 -15.15 -5.70 16.16
C TRP A 322 -15.31 -4.47 17.05
N CYS A 323 -16.21 -3.53 16.72
CA CYS A 323 -16.51 -2.36 17.54
C CYS A 323 -17.01 -2.73 18.94
N SER A 324 -17.81 -3.80 19.05
CA SER A 324 -18.31 -4.30 20.34
C SER A 324 -17.19 -4.90 21.20
N SER A 325 -16.23 -5.56 20.57
CA SER A 325 -15.08 -6.16 21.24
C SER A 325 -14.01 -5.12 21.62
N TYR A 326 -13.94 -4.03 20.87
CA TYR A 326 -12.93 -2.96 21.02
C TYR A 326 -13.61 -1.58 21.05
N PRO A 327 -14.36 -1.25 22.12
CA PRO A 327 -15.07 0.03 22.19
C PRO A 327 -14.07 1.19 22.17
N ALA A 328 -14.46 2.30 21.53
CA ALA A 328 -13.69 3.52 21.46
C ALA A 328 -13.31 4.00 22.88
N GLN A 329 -12.04 4.27 23.10
CA GLN A 329 -11.60 4.92 24.34
C GLN A 329 -11.98 6.40 24.28
N SER A 330 -12.79 6.88 25.23
CA SER A 330 -13.18 8.29 25.30
C SER A 330 -11.92 9.18 25.40
N GLY A 331 -11.79 10.14 24.50
CA GLY A 331 -10.65 11.05 24.44
C GLY A 331 -9.39 10.49 23.79
N SER A 332 -9.47 9.31 23.12
CA SER A 332 -8.34 8.78 22.37
C SER A 332 -8.06 9.66 21.15
N VAL A 333 -6.92 10.30 21.18
CA VAL A 333 -6.31 10.87 20.00
C VAL A 333 -5.89 9.69 19.13
N TYR A 334 -6.59 9.45 18.02
CA TYR A 334 -6.32 8.33 17.13
C TYR A 334 -4.88 8.38 16.62
N GLY A 335 -4.11 7.38 16.94
CA GLY A 335 -2.91 6.95 16.25
C GLY A 335 -1.59 7.71 16.38
N GLY A 336 -0.66 7.27 15.65
CA GLY A 336 0.48 7.99 15.09
C GLY A 336 1.84 7.75 15.74
N LYS A 337 1.97 7.89 17.03
CA LYS A 337 3.31 7.93 17.64
C LYS A 337 4.02 6.57 17.62
N LYS A 338 3.32 5.49 17.99
CA LYS A 338 3.92 4.16 18.11
C LYS A 338 4.36 3.54 16.79
N ALA A 339 3.63 3.78 15.69
CA ALA A 339 4.03 3.22 14.41
C ALA A 339 5.24 3.95 13.81
N ALA A 340 5.32 5.27 13.98
CA ALA A 340 6.49 6.05 13.59
C ALA A 340 7.74 5.59 14.36
N GLU A 341 7.61 5.35 15.67
CA GLU A 341 8.67 4.81 16.51
C GLU A 341 9.13 3.41 16.04
N THR A 342 8.19 2.53 15.68
CA THR A 342 8.51 1.19 15.17
C THR A 342 9.33 1.26 13.89
N TYR A 343 8.94 2.08 12.92
CA TYR A 343 9.70 2.25 11.67
C TYR A 343 11.05 2.90 11.89
N ASP A 344 11.19 3.83 12.86
CA ASP A 344 12.48 4.40 13.23
C ASP A 344 13.43 3.32 13.81
N LEU A 345 12.92 2.43 14.66
CA LEU A 345 13.69 1.32 15.21
C LEU A 345 14.15 0.36 14.10
N ILE A 346 13.28 -0.02 13.16
CA ILE A 346 13.63 -0.85 12.00
C ILE A 346 14.71 -0.18 11.15
N PHE A 347 14.59 1.12 10.91
CA PHE A 347 15.60 1.89 10.18
C PHE A 347 16.96 1.89 10.89
N ARG A 348 16.98 2.07 12.23
CA ARG A 348 18.20 2.02 13.03
C ARG A 348 18.86 0.64 12.98
N ILE A 349 18.09 -0.45 13.10
CA ILE A 349 18.57 -1.83 12.95
C ILE A 349 19.24 -2.02 11.58
N SER A 350 18.59 -1.59 10.50
CA SER A 350 19.14 -1.69 9.14
C SER A 350 20.45 -0.91 9.00
N GLY A 351 20.52 0.28 9.57
CA GLY A 351 21.76 1.07 9.60
C GLY A 351 22.92 0.35 10.31
N LEU A 352 22.62 -0.29 11.44
CA LEU A 352 23.61 -1.10 12.18
C LEU A 352 24.01 -2.35 11.41
N ASN A 353 23.08 -3.05 10.74
CA ASN A 353 23.38 -4.19 9.88
C ASN A 353 24.36 -3.82 8.75
N ARG A 354 24.16 -2.67 8.08
CA ARG A 354 25.12 -2.16 7.07
C ARG A 354 26.50 -1.89 7.66
N LYS A 355 26.56 -1.24 8.83
CA LYS A 355 27.84 -0.97 9.53
C LYS A 355 28.54 -2.26 9.92
N ILE A 356 27.84 -3.21 10.50
CA ILE A 356 28.40 -4.52 10.88
C ILE A 356 28.95 -5.24 9.66
N SER A 357 28.23 -5.27 8.54
CA SER A 357 28.67 -5.88 7.29
C SER A 357 29.92 -5.20 6.71
N ALA A 358 29.94 -3.87 6.65
CA ALA A 358 31.07 -3.10 6.12
C ALA A 358 32.33 -3.26 6.98
N LEU A 359 32.18 -3.17 8.31
CA LEU A 359 33.30 -3.30 9.25
C LEU A 359 33.78 -4.75 9.35
N GLY A 360 32.88 -5.74 9.21
CA GLY A 360 33.22 -7.15 9.21
C GLY A 360 34.22 -7.53 8.10
N LYS A 361 34.09 -6.91 6.92
CA LYS A 361 35.07 -7.08 5.83
C LYS A 361 36.44 -6.57 6.23
N ALA A 362 36.52 -5.41 6.87
CA ALA A 362 37.79 -4.84 7.33
C ALA A 362 38.45 -5.66 8.45
N VAL A 363 37.68 -6.35 9.30
CA VAL A 363 38.23 -7.28 10.31
C VAL A 363 38.84 -8.50 9.66
N THR A 364 38.22 -9.07 8.63
CA THR A 364 38.76 -10.22 7.86
C THR A 364 40.03 -9.84 7.10
N GLU A 365 40.28 -8.57 6.84
CA GLU A 365 41.50 -8.03 6.24
C GLU A 365 42.66 -7.79 7.26
N GLY A 366 42.45 -8.20 8.52
CA GLY A 366 43.50 -8.17 9.57
C GLY A 366 43.47 -6.92 10.48
N ASN A 367 42.40 -6.11 10.45
CA ASN A 367 42.31 -4.93 11.31
C ASN A 367 41.58 -5.24 12.63
N GLU A 368 42.31 -5.78 13.59
CA GLU A 368 41.75 -6.21 14.89
C GLU A 368 41.09 -5.07 15.70
N LYS A 369 41.57 -3.83 15.56
CA LYS A 369 40.99 -2.67 16.28
C LYS A 369 39.55 -2.37 15.88
N ILE A 370 39.09 -2.86 14.74
CA ILE A 370 37.69 -2.72 14.29
C ILE A 370 36.78 -3.76 14.96
N GLY A 371 37.35 -4.87 15.48
CA GLY A 371 36.60 -5.93 16.14
C GLY A 371 35.71 -5.42 17.27
N ASP A 372 36.22 -4.56 18.15
CA ASP A 372 35.49 -3.98 19.27
C ASP A 372 34.33 -3.10 18.77
N ILE A 373 34.52 -2.36 17.68
CA ILE A 373 33.45 -1.52 17.09
C ILE A 373 32.33 -2.41 16.52
N VAL A 374 32.68 -3.54 15.91
CA VAL A 374 31.69 -4.52 15.40
C VAL A 374 30.87 -5.09 16.55
N LEU A 375 31.52 -5.43 17.68
CA LEU A 375 30.83 -5.92 18.87
C LEU A 375 29.86 -4.86 19.44
N LEU A 376 30.30 -3.62 19.61
CA LEU A 376 29.44 -2.52 20.04
C LEU A 376 28.23 -2.31 19.13
N CYS A 377 28.41 -2.40 17.81
CA CYS A 377 27.30 -2.31 16.86
C CYS A 377 26.32 -3.49 16.98
N LYS A 378 26.83 -4.70 17.27
CA LYS A 378 25.98 -5.89 17.49
C LYS A 378 25.17 -5.76 18.77
N ASP A 379 25.78 -5.28 19.86
CA ASP A 379 25.12 -5.08 21.16
C ASP A 379 24.04 -4.01 21.06
N GLU A 380 24.32 -2.88 20.44
CA GLU A 380 23.33 -1.83 20.21
C GLU A 380 22.18 -2.33 19.31
N ARG A 381 22.49 -3.07 18.26
CA ARG A 381 21.46 -3.72 17.40
C ARG A 381 20.56 -4.65 18.23
N GLN A 382 21.14 -5.50 19.08
CA GLN A 382 20.36 -6.43 19.89
C GLN A 382 19.46 -5.68 20.88
N ARG A 383 19.97 -4.62 21.53
CA ARG A 383 19.19 -3.77 22.42
C ARG A 383 17.99 -3.14 21.70
N ILE A 384 18.16 -2.66 20.47
CA ILE A 384 17.08 -2.09 19.67
C ILE A 384 16.06 -3.17 19.29
N ILE A 385 16.51 -4.37 18.94
CA ILE A 385 15.63 -5.52 18.64
C ILE A 385 14.79 -5.88 19.87
N ASP A 386 15.38 -5.89 21.06
CA ASP A 386 14.67 -6.20 22.30
C ASP A 386 13.60 -5.15 22.60
N VAL A 387 13.91 -3.85 22.42
CA VAL A 387 12.93 -2.76 22.52
C VAL A 387 11.80 -2.93 21.48
N LEU A 388 12.14 -3.25 20.24
CA LEU A 388 11.16 -3.47 19.18
C LEU A 388 10.21 -4.63 19.52
N ARG A 389 10.72 -5.70 20.13
CA ARG A 389 9.96 -6.88 20.54
C ARG A 389 9.29 -6.76 21.92
N GLY A 390 9.48 -5.64 22.62
CA GLY A 390 8.90 -5.40 23.94
C GLY A 390 9.51 -6.25 25.05
N LYS A 391 10.80 -6.57 24.94
CA LYS A 391 11.60 -7.31 25.93
C LYS A 391 12.40 -6.37 26.80
#